data_b0a8e1a3e514bfc4b8db78844e76652c
#
_entry.id   b0a8e1a3e514bfc4b8db78844e76652c
#
_cell.length_a   1.000
_cell.length_b   1.000
_cell.length_c   1.000
_cell.angle_alpha   90.00
_cell.angle_beta   90.00
_cell.angle_gamma   90.00
#
_symmetry.space_group_name_H-M   'P 1'
#
loop_
_entity.id
_entity.type
_entity.pdbx_description
1 polymer ?
#
loop_
_entity_poly.entity_id
_entity_poly.type
_entity_poly.pdbx_seq_one_letter_code
_entity_poly.pdbx_strand_id
1 'polypeptide(L)'
;MLKIKKILCPTDFSGPSLKGLEYAVEMAKAFRAELRVVYVLPIVPASATNPNLHYEIPEYERMIHKDSEKELKAIIAKHVPKSLKVKPLIGHGNAAHEIVRLAEEEKADLVVIATHGHTGLHHLIVGSVAEKVVRLAHCPVLAVRDARK
;
A
#
# COMPACT_ATOMS: atom_id res chain seq x y z
N MET A 1 7.60 -8.76 25.38
CA MET A 1 6.37 -8.91 24.56
C MET A 1 6.33 -7.83 23.49
N LEU A 2 6.19 -8.22 22.24
CA LEU A 2 6.07 -7.27 21.12
C LEU A 2 4.76 -6.49 21.24
N LYS A 3 4.84 -5.16 21.27
CA LYS A 3 3.66 -4.30 21.28
C LYS A 3 3.43 -3.75 19.88
N ILE A 4 2.62 -4.43 19.09
CA ILE A 4 2.20 -3.97 17.77
C ILE A 4 0.89 -3.21 17.94
N LYS A 5 0.93 -1.90 17.78
CA LYS A 5 -0.23 -1.01 17.89
C LYS A 5 -0.66 -0.41 16.56
N LYS A 6 0.24 -0.33 15.60
CA LYS A 6 -0.01 0.23 14.28
C LYS A 6 0.60 -0.66 13.20
N ILE A 7 -0.23 -1.08 12.29
CA ILE A 7 0.15 -1.90 11.13
C ILE A 7 -0.07 -1.08 9.86
N LEU A 8 0.94 -1.01 9.00
CA LEU A 8 0.85 -0.39 7.70
C LEU A 8 0.80 -1.46 6.62
N CYS A 9 -0.16 -1.39 5.73
CA CYS A 9 -0.35 -2.32 4.62
C CYS A 9 -0.50 -1.55 3.30
N PRO A 10 0.51 -1.59 2.43
CA PRO A 10 0.37 -1.03 1.08
C PRO A 10 -0.48 -1.93 0.18
N THR A 11 -1.21 -1.31 -0.71
CA THR A 11 -1.98 -1.97 -1.77
C THR A 11 -1.77 -1.26 -3.10
N ASP A 12 -1.74 -2.01 -4.18
CA ASP A 12 -1.80 -1.51 -5.55
C ASP A 12 -3.10 -1.96 -6.25
N PHE A 13 -4.09 -2.37 -5.45
CA PHE A 13 -5.39 -2.91 -5.87
C PHE A 13 -5.32 -4.26 -6.59
N SER A 14 -4.15 -4.85 -6.75
CA SER A 14 -3.99 -6.19 -7.33
C SER A 14 -4.50 -7.29 -6.39
N GLY A 15 -4.82 -8.46 -6.95
CA GLY A 15 -5.20 -9.64 -6.17
C GLY A 15 -4.17 -10.00 -5.09
N PRO A 16 -2.87 -10.10 -5.41
CA PRO A 16 -1.84 -10.36 -4.41
C PRO A 16 -1.80 -9.33 -3.29
N SER A 17 -1.95 -8.02 -3.59
CA SER A 17 -1.96 -6.98 -2.56
C SER A 17 -3.19 -7.05 -1.66
N LEU A 18 -4.35 -7.45 -2.21
CA LEU A 18 -5.55 -7.71 -1.42
C LEU A 18 -5.38 -8.91 -0.49
N LYS A 19 -4.63 -9.92 -0.91
CA LYS A 19 -4.23 -11.03 -0.04
C LYS A 19 -3.36 -10.54 1.12
N GLY A 20 -2.43 -9.65 0.85
CA GLY A 20 -1.64 -8.96 1.89
C GLY A 20 -2.53 -8.20 2.87
N LEU A 21 -3.56 -7.53 2.37
CA LEU A 21 -4.53 -6.81 3.20
C LEU A 21 -5.33 -7.76 4.11
N GLU A 22 -5.74 -8.93 3.63
CA GLU A 22 -6.39 -9.95 4.46
C GLU A 22 -5.49 -10.34 5.66
N TYR A 23 -4.21 -10.61 5.43
CA TYR A 23 -3.25 -10.90 6.51
C TYR A 23 -3.10 -9.71 7.47
N ALA A 24 -3.01 -8.49 6.94
CA ALA A 24 -2.92 -7.29 7.77
C ALA A 24 -4.15 -7.12 8.67
N VAL A 25 -5.34 -7.41 8.17
CA VAL A 25 -6.58 -7.40 8.95
C VAL A 25 -6.54 -8.43 10.07
N GLU A 26 -6.14 -9.67 9.78
CA GLU A 26 -6.05 -10.72 10.80
C GLU A 26 -5.00 -10.37 11.88
N MET A 27 -3.86 -9.83 11.49
CA MET A 27 -2.85 -9.35 12.43
C MET A 27 -3.37 -8.18 13.27
N ALA A 28 -4.08 -7.23 12.65
CA ALA A 28 -4.67 -6.09 13.37
C ALA A 28 -5.70 -6.55 14.42
N LYS A 29 -6.51 -7.54 14.10
CA LYS A 29 -7.42 -8.17 15.07
C LYS A 29 -6.65 -8.84 16.22
N ALA A 30 -5.65 -9.67 15.89
CA ALA A 30 -4.88 -10.43 16.88
C ALA A 30 -4.14 -9.52 17.87
N PHE A 31 -3.55 -8.43 17.39
CA PHE A 31 -2.81 -7.47 18.22
C PHE A 31 -3.65 -6.32 18.76
N ARG A 32 -4.90 -6.21 18.38
CA ARG A 32 -5.76 -5.03 18.65
C ARG A 32 -5.09 -3.74 18.16
N ALA A 33 -4.51 -3.81 16.97
CA ALA A 33 -3.76 -2.72 16.36
C ALA A 33 -4.66 -1.88 15.43
N GLU A 34 -4.27 -0.63 15.23
CA GLU A 34 -4.83 0.23 14.20
C GLU A 34 -4.18 -0.12 12.84
N LEU A 35 -4.97 -0.07 11.78
CA LEU A 35 -4.53 -0.37 10.43
C LEU A 35 -4.35 0.91 9.61
N ARG A 36 -3.24 1.02 8.87
CA ARG A 36 -3.00 2.04 7.84
C ARG A 36 -2.96 1.33 6.50
N VAL A 37 -3.87 1.66 5.60
CA VAL A 37 -3.87 1.12 4.23
C VAL A 37 -3.37 2.20 3.29
N VAL A 38 -2.30 1.91 2.56
CA VAL A 38 -1.57 2.88 1.75
C VAL A 38 -1.66 2.52 0.27
N TYR A 39 -2.04 3.48 -0.55
CA TYR A 39 -1.82 3.44 -1.99
C TYR A 39 -0.81 4.52 -2.38
N VAL A 40 0.17 4.17 -3.21
CA VAL A 40 1.18 5.12 -3.70
C VAL A 40 0.91 5.42 -5.17
N LEU A 41 0.59 6.68 -5.45
CA LEU A 41 0.45 7.18 -6.81
C LEU A 41 1.82 7.32 -7.46
N PRO A 42 2.05 6.67 -8.62
CA PRO A 42 3.29 6.87 -9.36
C PRO A 42 3.37 8.31 -9.88
N ILE A 43 4.58 8.84 -10.01
CA ILE A 43 4.81 10.11 -10.71
C ILE A 43 4.52 9.87 -12.19
N VAL A 44 3.57 10.61 -12.75
CA VAL A 44 3.32 10.63 -14.18
C VAL A 44 4.30 11.60 -14.81
N PRO A 45 5.21 11.15 -15.69
CA PRO A 45 6.11 12.06 -16.40
C PRO A 45 5.28 13.04 -17.25
N ALA A 46 5.68 14.31 -17.29
CA ALA A 46 5.02 15.32 -18.14
C ALA A 46 4.95 14.91 -19.62
N SER A 47 5.91 14.07 -20.07
CA SER A 47 5.94 13.49 -21.43
C SER A 47 4.84 12.44 -21.70
N ALA A 48 4.22 11.88 -20.67
CA ALA A 48 3.12 10.92 -20.81
C ALA A 48 1.73 11.59 -20.92
N THR A 49 1.66 12.89 -20.68
CA THR A 49 0.45 13.66 -20.87
C THR A 49 0.29 13.99 -22.37
N ASN A 50 -0.84 13.59 -22.96
CA ASN A 50 -1.15 13.90 -24.35
C ASN A 50 -1.15 15.43 -24.52
N PRO A 51 -0.30 16.03 -25.39
CA PRO A 51 -0.22 17.47 -25.58
C PRO A 51 -1.53 18.09 -26.09
N ASN A 52 -2.49 17.28 -26.55
CA ASN A 52 -3.81 17.71 -26.97
C ASN A 52 -4.87 17.72 -25.84
N LEU A 53 -4.52 17.28 -24.65
CA LEU A 53 -5.38 17.39 -23.47
C LEU A 53 -5.08 18.73 -22.81
N HIS A 54 -6.02 19.68 -22.89
CA HIS A 54 -5.95 21.02 -22.28
C HIS A 54 -6.11 21.00 -20.74
N TYR A 55 -5.67 19.93 -20.07
CA TYR A 55 -5.67 19.88 -18.60
C TYR A 55 -4.34 20.40 -18.09
N GLU A 56 -4.40 21.39 -17.21
CA GLU A 56 -3.23 21.76 -16.41
C GLU A 56 -2.83 20.55 -15.53
N ILE A 57 -1.53 20.26 -15.47
CA ILE A 57 -0.98 19.12 -14.69
C ILE A 57 -1.52 19.07 -13.25
N PRO A 58 -1.66 20.21 -12.51
CA PRO A 58 -2.21 20.20 -11.16
C PRO A 58 -3.67 19.74 -11.06
N GLU A 59 -4.50 20.02 -12.05
CA GLU A 59 -5.90 19.54 -12.08
C GLU A 59 -5.99 18.04 -12.33
N TYR A 60 -5.17 17.53 -13.22
CA TYR A 60 -5.06 16.11 -13.53
C TYR A 60 -4.58 15.32 -12.31
N GLU A 61 -3.54 15.80 -11.64
CA GLU A 61 -3.03 15.20 -10.41
C GLU A 61 -4.08 15.17 -9.29
N ARG A 62 -4.83 16.26 -9.11
CA ARG A 62 -5.93 16.32 -8.13
C ARG A 62 -7.05 15.33 -8.44
N MET A 63 -7.39 15.18 -9.71
CA MET A 63 -8.43 14.24 -10.14
C MET A 63 -8.01 12.79 -9.89
N ILE A 64 -6.78 12.41 -10.27
CA ILE A 64 -6.23 11.08 -10.01
C ILE A 64 -6.12 10.80 -8.52
N HIS A 65 -5.68 11.77 -7.73
CA HIS A 65 -5.60 11.64 -6.27
C HIS A 65 -6.99 11.36 -5.68
N LYS A 66 -7.99 12.11 -6.08
CA LYS A 66 -9.36 11.95 -5.61
C LYS A 66 -9.96 10.61 -6.00
N ASP A 67 -9.73 10.16 -7.24
CA ASP A 67 -10.19 8.87 -7.72
C ASP A 67 -9.52 7.72 -6.97
N SER A 68 -8.22 7.81 -6.74
CA SER A 68 -7.46 6.82 -5.99
C SER A 68 -7.88 6.76 -4.52
N GLU A 69 -8.16 7.91 -3.91
CA GLU A 69 -8.70 7.97 -2.55
C GLU A 69 -10.06 7.29 -2.45
N LYS A 70 -10.93 7.52 -3.42
CA LYS A 70 -12.23 6.89 -3.51
C LYS A 70 -12.12 5.37 -3.68
N GLU A 71 -11.23 4.91 -4.56
CA GLU A 71 -10.98 3.49 -4.76
C GLU A 71 -10.40 2.83 -3.51
N LEU A 72 -9.45 3.48 -2.85
CA LEU A 72 -8.86 2.99 -1.60
C LEU A 72 -9.92 2.86 -0.49
N LYS A 73 -10.78 3.85 -0.34
CA LYS A 73 -11.89 3.79 0.62
C LYS A 73 -12.88 2.67 0.29
N ALA A 74 -13.16 2.43 -0.99
CA ALA A 74 -14.02 1.32 -1.42
C ALA A 74 -13.42 -0.05 -1.08
N ILE A 75 -12.12 -0.24 -1.31
CA ILE A 75 -11.39 -1.46 -0.94
C ILE A 75 -11.41 -1.67 0.57
N ILE A 76 -11.16 -0.63 1.35
CA ILE A 76 -11.22 -0.68 2.81
C ILE A 76 -12.63 -1.07 3.28
N ALA A 77 -13.67 -0.45 2.73
CA ALA A 77 -15.05 -0.75 3.07
C ALA A 77 -15.43 -2.21 2.79
N LYS A 78 -14.87 -2.79 1.73
CA LYS A 78 -15.14 -4.17 1.32
C LYS A 78 -14.34 -5.21 2.14
N HIS A 79 -13.09 -4.92 2.48
CA HIS A 79 -12.15 -5.92 3.01
C HIS A 79 -11.81 -5.75 4.49
N VAL A 80 -12.04 -4.56 5.07
CA VAL A 80 -11.71 -4.28 6.47
C VAL A 80 -12.97 -4.23 7.31
N PRO A 81 -13.07 -5.04 8.38
CA PRO A 81 -14.22 -4.98 9.27
C PRO A 81 -14.39 -3.62 9.94
N LYS A 82 -15.62 -3.17 10.10
CA LYS A 82 -15.94 -1.88 10.74
C LYS A 82 -15.49 -1.79 12.20
N SER A 83 -15.23 -2.92 12.83
CA SER A 83 -14.70 -2.99 14.21
C SER A 83 -13.23 -2.60 14.32
N LEU A 84 -12.49 -2.60 13.20
CA LEU A 84 -11.09 -2.16 13.17
C LEU A 84 -10.99 -0.66 12.89
N LYS A 85 -10.14 0.00 13.66
CA LYS A 85 -9.74 1.38 13.36
C LYS A 85 -8.78 1.37 12.18
N VAL A 86 -9.19 1.97 11.07
CA VAL A 86 -8.44 2.02 9.82
C VAL A 86 -8.32 3.45 9.31
N LYS A 87 -7.15 3.80 8.79
CA LYS A 87 -6.85 5.09 8.16
C LYS A 87 -6.34 4.86 6.73
N PRO A 88 -7.01 5.40 5.70
CA PRO A 88 -6.50 5.40 4.34
C PRO A 88 -5.39 6.44 4.20
N LEU A 89 -4.34 6.09 3.46
CA LEU A 89 -3.22 6.99 3.15
C LEU A 89 -2.92 6.93 1.65
N ILE A 90 -2.70 8.09 1.07
CA ILE A 90 -2.22 8.22 -0.31
C ILE A 90 -0.80 8.79 -0.29
N GLY A 91 0.13 8.03 -0.84
CA GLY A 91 1.49 8.47 -1.08
C GLY A 91 1.71 8.87 -2.55
N HIS A 92 2.82 9.51 -2.85
CA HIS A 92 3.17 9.97 -4.18
C HIS A 92 4.63 9.66 -4.49
N GLY A 93 4.90 9.09 -5.65
CA GLY A 93 6.24 8.90 -6.15
C GLY A 93 6.69 7.43 -6.19
N ASN A 94 7.91 7.17 -5.76
CA ASN A 94 8.46 5.80 -5.72
C ASN A 94 7.80 4.99 -4.62
N ALA A 95 7.17 3.89 -4.99
CA ALA A 95 6.36 3.09 -4.07
C ALA A 95 7.16 2.63 -2.83
N ALA A 96 8.34 2.04 -3.01
CA ALA A 96 9.12 1.51 -1.90
C ALA A 96 9.57 2.61 -0.92
N HIS A 97 10.09 3.71 -1.44
CA HIS A 97 10.54 4.84 -0.61
C HIS A 97 9.37 5.50 0.13
N GLU A 98 8.25 5.65 -0.56
CA GLU A 98 7.06 6.29 0.03
C GLU A 98 6.41 5.42 1.11
N ILE A 99 6.37 4.11 0.91
CA ILE A 99 5.90 3.15 1.93
C ILE A 99 6.78 3.25 3.19
N VAL A 100 8.10 3.26 3.03
CA VAL A 100 9.05 3.37 4.15
C VAL A 100 8.89 4.72 4.87
N ARG A 101 8.78 5.82 4.11
CA ARG A 101 8.56 7.16 4.65
C ARG A 101 7.26 7.24 5.47
N LEU A 102 6.17 6.73 4.92
CA LEU A 102 4.87 6.72 5.61
C LEU A 102 4.86 5.79 6.82
N ALA A 103 5.56 4.66 6.76
CA ALA A 103 5.71 3.76 7.91
C ALA A 103 6.41 4.47 9.07
N GLU A 104 7.44 5.25 8.79
CA GLU A 104 8.17 6.04 9.79
C GLU A 104 7.29 7.20 10.33
N GLU A 105 6.67 7.98 9.46
CA GLU A 105 5.82 9.11 9.82
C GLU A 105 4.62 8.69 10.68
N GLU A 106 3.95 7.61 10.30
CA GLU A 106 2.82 7.04 11.05
C GLU A 106 3.26 6.25 12.29
N LYS A 107 4.55 6.04 12.48
CA LYS A 107 5.13 5.22 13.57
C LYS A 107 4.56 3.80 13.55
N ALA A 108 4.61 3.17 12.38
CA ALA A 108 4.17 1.79 12.24
C ALA A 108 5.08 0.83 12.99
N ASP A 109 4.48 -0.11 13.69
CA ASP A 109 5.19 -1.16 14.43
C ASP A 109 5.42 -2.41 13.57
N LEU A 110 4.67 -2.52 12.46
CA LEU A 110 4.74 -3.62 11.50
C LEU A 110 4.28 -3.14 10.13
N VAL A 111 5.00 -3.54 9.08
CA VAL A 111 4.52 -3.45 7.70
C VAL A 111 4.12 -4.84 7.23
N VAL A 112 2.94 -4.97 6.65
CA VAL A 112 2.47 -6.20 6.00
C VAL A 112 2.34 -5.92 4.51
N ILE A 113 3.15 -6.59 3.70
CA ILE A 113 3.26 -6.33 2.26
C ILE A 113 3.19 -7.62 1.45
N ALA A 114 2.46 -7.60 0.34
CA ALA A 114 2.50 -8.71 -0.62
C ALA A 114 3.83 -8.74 -1.36
N THR A 115 4.35 -9.92 -1.62
CA THR A 115 5.62 -10.10 -2.36
C THR A 115 5.49 -9.81 -3.85
N HIS A 116 4.27 -9.80 -4.41
CA HIS A 116 3.95 -9.50 -5.81
C HIS A 116 2.84 -8.45 -5.89
N GLY A 117 2.85 -7.68 -6.96
CA GLY A 117 1.83 -6.72 -7.31
C GLY A 117 1.37 -6.89 -8.76
N HIS A 118 0.94 -5.81 -9.41
CA HIS A 118 0.45 -5.82 -10.80
C HIS A 118 1.48 -6.30 -11.82
N THR A 119 2.76 -6.11 -11.58
CA THR A 119 3.81 -6.50 -12.55
C THR A 119 3.98 -8.00 -12.69
N GLY A 120 3.42 -8.81 -11.78
CA GLY A 120 3.26 -10.26 -11.91
C GLY A 120 4.49 -11.02 -12.37
N LEU A 121 5.69 -10.58 -12.01
CA LEU A 121 6.94 -11.26 -12.35
C LEU A 121 7.01 -12.60 -11.60
N HIS A 122 6.37 -13.60 -12.18
CA HIS A 122 6.21 -14.93 -11.60
C HIS A 122 7.55 -15.67 -11.37
N HIS A 123 8.64 -15.14 -11.92
CA HIS A 123 9.98 -15.72 -11.82
C HIS A 123 10.76 -15.24 -10.59
N LEU A 124 10.36 -14.11 -10.00
CA LEU A 124 11.00 -13.58 -8.82
C LEU A 124 10.32 -14.10 -7.55
N ILE A 125 11.13 -14.51 -6.59
CA ILE A 125 10.64 -14.98 -5.27
C ILE A 125 10.00 -13.83 -4.50
N VAL A 126 10.50 -12.61 -4.70
CA VAL A 126 10.02 -11.37 -4.07
C VAL A 126 10.05 -10.24 -5.08
N GLY A 127 8.97 -9.46 -5.18
CA GLY A 127 8.89 -8.29 -6.05
C GLY A 127 9.82 -7.15 -5.62
N SER A 128 10.14 -6.26 -6.55
CA SER A 128 11.12 -5.18 -6.33
C SER A 128 10.70 -4.20 -5.21
N VAL A 129 9.41 -3.90 -5.09
CA VAL A 129 8.90 -3.01 -4.03
C VAL A 129 9.01 -3.69 -2.66
N ALA A 130 8.54 -4.92 -2.53
CA ALA A 130 8.61 -5.68 -1.28
C ALA A 130 10.05 -5.89 -0.82
N GLU A 131 10.96 -6.24 -1.73
CA GLU A 131 12.39 -6.40 -1.42
C GLU A 131 13.01 -5.11 -0.86
N LYS A 132 12.75 -3.97 -1.48
CA LYS A 132 13.24 -2.68 -1.00
C LYS A 132 12.63 -2.28 0.34
N VAL A 133 11.34 -2.52 0.53
CA VAL A 133 10.66 -2.23 1.80
C VAL A 133 11.28 -3.08 2.93
N VAL A 134 11.49 -4.38 2.71
CA VAL A 134 12.16 -5.25 3.68
C VAL A 134 13.54 -4.72 4.07
N ARG A 135 14.30 -4.24 3.08
CA ARG A 135 15.65 -3.73 3.30
C ARG A 135 15.71 -2.38 4.00
N LEU A 136 14.75 -1.49 3.73
CA LEU A 136 14.82 -0.08 4.15
C LEU A 136 13.92 0.26 5.34
N ALA A 137 12.94 -0.58 5.67
CA ALA A 137 11.99 -0.30 6.74
C ALA A 137 12.67 -0.27 8.12
N HIS A 138 12.20 0.64 8.99
CA HIS A 138 12.67 0.79 10.38
C HIS A 138 11.95 -0.13 11.37
N CYS A 139 10.93 -0.84 10.91
CA CYS A 139 10.16 -1.80 11.70
C CYS A 139 10.12 -3.17 11.01
N PRO A 140 9.71 -4.23 11.73
CA PRO A 140 9.49 -5.53 11.14
C PRO A 140 8.57 -5.49 9.92
N VAL A 141 8.87 -6.33 8.93
CA VAL A 141 8.09 -6.47 7.70
C VAL A 141 7.64 -7.92 7.55
N LEU A 142 6.35 -8.12 7.44
CA LEU A 142 5.75 -9.40 7.09
C LEU A 142 5.49 -9.42 5.58
N ALA A 143 6.28 -10.21 4.87
CA ALA A 143 6.11 -10.42 3.43
C ALA A 143 5.13 -11.57 3.18
N VAL A 144 3.99 -11.29 2.59
CA VAL A 144 2.95 -12.27 2.29
C VAL A 144 3.11 -12.79 0.88
N ARG A 145 3.31 -14.09 0.77
CA ARG A 145 3.30 -14.78 -0.54
C ARG A 145 1.90 -15.28 -0.83
N ASP A 146 1.46 -15.07 -2.07
CA ASP A 146 0.27 -15.76 -2.55
C ASP A 146 0.66 -17.23 -2.77
N ALA A 147 0.06 -18.12 -1.97
CA ALA A 147 0.30 -19.54 -2.13
C ALA A 147 -0.33 -19.97 -3.46
N ARG A 148 0.50 -20.27 -4.42
CA ARG A 148 0.03 -20.87 -5.68
C ARG A 148 -0.51 -22.28 -5.39
N LYS A 149 -1.70 -22.50 -5.87
CA LYS A 149 -2.23 -23.85 -6.02
C LYS A 149 -1.46 -24.60 -7.11
#